data_0d2674106214f9ee8f0359f3f9350410
#
_entry.id   0d2674106214f9ee8f0359f3f9350410
#
_cell.length_a   1.000
_cell.length_b   1.000
_cell.length_c   1.000
_cell.angle_alpha   90.00
_cell.angle_beta   90.00
_cell.angle_gamma   90.00
#
_symmetry.space_group_name_H-M   'P 1'
#
loop_
_entity.id
_entity.type
_entity.pdbx_description
1 polymer ?
#
loop_
_entity_poly.entity_id
_entity_poly.type
_entity_poly.pdbx_seq_one_letter_code
_entity_poly.pdbx_strand_id
1 'polypeptide(L)'
;MGSLMIRMLFCLCLALAASTAMAQEVRLHSLNPWCNRNADDLGNALRPAQPLKLQGMVNDWLVGAAAVTADKQTDVTVSFEGSKELQVAADLKVVGEVPAGERNAKPIWCLDPVIADPRKLGDLSEDVRNWAAIRDFPRLHLTADRPVMLWLTVKTHSLRPGVLKGRIVITEAAGTHSAMTVEVEVQPVTLPVENPIMGYCYTSFRERRELAQMALDYGMNVCRYYDNWDMCRELGFRFFSFAIPFVNPRGVDMDTEDEQVVKEGIEPIKEIIARLKLKPQEWGIEIFDEPFDKLAWAYVAWGVRLRRLWPEAQFWTNLGYANQGRNRATVAGSINPMKPYVNFWCPYIKYLEPSSADVLRAIRATGKPIWYYIVTFRHGLPPDGGWWMPWLAWKYHLQGWSFYSLDASGKDTNPWRDNVCARSYPGNTPSLWLEALRQGVQDYKRLWLLEQRGIPRKQLDRLADRVVSCPDHLTVAARLDQCQSVRRELDRMLLRH
;
A
#
# COMPACT_ATOMS: atom_id res chain seq x y z
N MET A 1 -43.57 60.35 17.00
CA MET A 1 -42.64 60.02 15.89
C MET A 1 -41.48 59.11 16.27
N GLY A 2 -40.93 59.17 17.47
CA GLY A 2 -39.76 58.33 17.87
C GLY A 2 -39.97 56.85 17.94
N SER A 3 -41.14 56.34 18.33
CA SER A 3 -41.40 54.90 18.52
C SER A 3 -41.49 54.13 17.18
N LEU A 4 -41.93 54.75 16.11
CA LEU A 4 -42.05 54.11 14.80
C LEU A 4 -40.69 53.91 14.12
N MET A 5 -39.81 54.87 14.30
CA MET A 5 -38.42 54.83 13.73
C MET A 5 -37.56 53.76 14.41
N ILE A 6 -37.69 53.56 15.71
CA ILE A 6 -36.96 52.52 16.45
C ILE A 6 -37.45 51.13 16.02
N ARG A 7 -38.74 50.94 15.80
CA ARG A 7 -39.31 49.66 15.32
C ARG A 7 -38.88 49.35 13.88
N MET A 8 -38.78 50.37 12.99
CA MET A 8 -38.26 50.17 11.63
C MET A 8 -36.79 49.83 11.64
N LEU A 9 -35.94 50.47 12.45
CA LEU A 9 -34.53 50.14 12.58
C LEU A 9 -34.33 48.71 13.12
N PHE A 10 -35.12 48.30 14.09
CA PHE A 10 -35.04 46.96 14.66
C PHE A 10 -35.48 45.86 13.68
N CYS A 11 -36.50 46.12 12.86
CA CYS A 11 -36.90 45.22 11.76
C CYS A 11 -35.85 45.20 10.64
N LEU A 12 -35.21 46.32 10.33
CA LEU A 12 -34.13 46.38 9.33
C LEU A 12 -32.85 45.65 9.79
N CYS A 13 -32.50 45.76 11.09
CA CYS A 13 -31.40 45.03 11.68
C CYS A 13 -31.71 43.53 11.78
N LEU A 14 -32.96 43.13 12.08
CA LEU A 14 -33.36 41.73 12.03
C LEU A 14 -33.40 41.16 10.59
N ALA A 15 -33.85 41.94 9.64
CA ALA A 15 -33.82 41.54 8.23
C ALA A 15 -32.40 41.48 7.67
N LEU A 16 -31.51 42.40 8.07
CA LEU A 16 -30.08 42.34 7.75
C LEU A 16 -29.38 41.19 8.47
N ALA A 17 -29.71 40.91 9.72
CA ALA A 17 -29.19 39.72 10.45
C ALA A 17 -29.75 38.39 9.90
N ALA A 18 -30.97 38.39 9.40
CA ALA A 18 -31.55 37.22 8.72
C ALA A 18 -31.00 37.00 7.31
N SER A 19 -30.58 38.11 6.62
CA SER A 19 -29.95 37.99 5.29
C SER A 19 -28.48 37.58 5.34
N THR A 20 -27.82 37.68 6.48
CA THR A 20 -26.41 37.24 6.63
C THR A 20 -26.25 35.78 7.06
N ALA A 21 -27.33 35.13 7.44
CA ALA A 21 -27.34 33.66 7.59
C ALA A 21 -27.74 33.01 6.25
N MET A 22 -27.10 33.38 5.13
CA MET A 22 -27.11 32.48 3.98
C MET A 22 -26.48 31.17 4.45
N ALA A 23 -27.33 30.13 4.59
CA ALA A 23 -26.88 28.82 4.97
C ALA A 23 -25.74 28.42 4.02
N GLN A 24 -24.59 28.14 4.58
CA GLN A 24 -23.43 27.73 3.82
C GLN A 24 -23.82 26.47 3.05
N GLU A 25 -23.99 26.58 1.74
CA GLU A 25 -24.50 25.48 0.91
C GLU A 25 -23.53 24.30 0.83
N VAL A 26 -22.23 24.58 1.00
CA VAL A 26 -21.16 23.59 0.94
C VAL A 26 -20.41 23.54 2.28
N ARG A 27 -20.23 22.32 2.80
CA ARG A 27 -19.58 22.11 4.10
C ARG A 27 -18.40 21.15 3.98
N LEU A 28 -17.36 21.47 4.74
CA LEU A 28 -16.24 20.57 4.98
C LEU A 28 -16.44 19.84 6.31
N HIS A 29 -16.12 18.56 6.32
CA HIS A 29 -16.16 17.70 7.48
C HIS A 29 -14.82 17.02 7.70
N SER A 30 -14.38 16.91 8.95
CA SER A 30 -13.18 16.11 9.25
C SER A 30 -13.54 14.62 9.29
N LEU A 31 -12.65 13.79 8.76
CA LEU A 31 -12.78 12.33 8.73
C LEU A 31 -11.54 11.67 9.34
N ASN A 32 -11.77 10.53 9.98
CA ASN A 32 -10.67 9.59 10.16
C ASN A 32 -10.48 8.83 8.83
N PRO A 33 -9.32 8.94 8.15
CA PRO A 33 -9.10 8.37 6.83
C PRO A 33 -9.30 6.84 6.77
N TRP A 34 -9.27 6.18 7.92
CA TRP A 34 -9.27 4.72 8.01
C TRP A 34 -10.61 4.11 8.49
N CYS A 35 -11.57 4.92 8.89
CA CYS A 35 -12.83 4.42 9.48
C CYS A 35 -13.90 4.01 8.47
N ASN A 36 -13.80 4.43 7.22
CA ASN A 36 -14.88 4.29 6.25
C ASN A 36 -14.54 3.27 5.17
N ARG A 37 -15.25 2.15 5.19
CA ARG A 37 -15.12 1.08 4.20
C ARG A 37 -16.19 1.14 3.13
N ASN A 38 -17.33 1.71 3.49
CA ASN A 38 -18.51 1.79 2.65
C ASN A 38 -18.86 3.26 2.41
N ALA A 39 -19.03 3.59 1.13
CA ALA A 39 -19.41 4.93 0.73
C ALA A 39 -20.79 5.33 1.27
N ASP A 40 -21.70 4.38 1.38
CA ASP A 40 -23.06 4.64 1.91
C ASP A 40 -23.02 4.98 3.41
N ASP A 41 -21.98 4.52 4.14
CA ASP A 41 -21.77 4.85 5.57
C ASP A 41 -20.96 6.13 5.78
N LEU A 42 -20.42 6.73 4.73
CA LEU A 42 -19.62 7.96 4.84
C LEU A 42 -20.39 9.07 5.53
N GLY A 43 -21.68 9.22 5.21
CA GLY A 43 -22.57 10.20 5.84
C GLY A 43 -22.64 10.09 7.36
N ASN A 44 -22.63 8.86 7.91
CA ASN A 44 -22.69 8.58 9.34
C ASN A 44 -21.38 8.90 10.08
N ALA A 45 -20.27 8.99 9.34
CA ALA A 45 -18.94 9.26 9.89
C ALA A 45 -18.57 10.74 9.86
N LEU A 46 -19.39 11.60 9.25
CA LEU A 46 -19.15 13.04 9.17
C LEU A 46 -19.15 13.68 10.56
N ARG A 47 -18.12 14.48 10.79
CA ARG A 47 -18.02 15.32 11.99
C ARG A 47 -17.90 16.77 11.60
N PRO A 48 -18.37 17.73 12.45
CA PRO A 48 -18.16 19.14 12.20
C PRO A 48 -16.69 19.42 11.85
N ALA A 49 -16.44 20.39 10.98
CA ALA A 49 -15.12 20.78 10.56
C ALA A 49 -14.22 21.07 11.77
N GLN A 50 -13.20 20.25 11.95
CA GLN A 50 -12.15 20.45 12.93
C GLN A 50 -10.82 20.51 12.17
N PRO A 51 -9.80 21.20 12.68
CA PRO A 51 -8.48 21.19 12.06
C PRO A 51 -7.96 19.75 11.89
N LEU A 52 -7.48 19.45 10.69
CA LEU A 52 -6.75 18.21 10.46
C LEU A 52 -5.36 18.36 11.10
N LYS A 53 -5.07 17.53 12.09
CA LYS A 53 -3.77 17.50 12.76
C LYS A 53 -3.00 16.28 12.27
N LEU A 54 -1.94 16.53 11.52
CA LEU A 54 -1.03 15.53 10.99
C LEU A 54 0.28 15.62 11.75
N GLN A 55 0.74 14.51 12.30
CA GLN A 55 1.99 14.47 13.06
C GLN A 55 2.85 13.31 12.57
N GLY A 56 4.14 13.54 12.42
CA GLY A 56 5.11 12.51 12.07
C GLY A 56 6.54 13.00 12.10
N MET A 57 7.43 12.22 11.53
CA MET A 57 8.87 12.41 11.53
C MET A 57 9.35 13.01 10.20
N VAL A 58 10.61 13.39 10.10
CA VAL A 58 11.26 13.67 8.81
C VAL A 58 11.36 12.35 8.01
N ASN A 59 11.19 12.38 6.71
CA ASN A 59 11.09 11.21 5.81
C ASN A 59 9.86 10.32 6.06
N ASP A 60 8.78 10.92 6.54
CA ASP A 60 7.49 10.25 6.77
C ASP A 60 6.46 10.58 5.69
N TRP A 61 5.39 9.81 5.68
CA TRP A 61 4.21 10.02 4.86
C TRP A 61 2.99 10.18 5.78
N LEU A 62 2.48 11.40 5.85
CA LEU A 62 1.31 11.70 6.67
C LEU A 62 0.06 11.66 5.83
N VAL A 63 -1.04 11.25 6.43
CA VAL A 63 -2.35 11.15 5.76
C VAL A 63 -3.42 11.80 6.59
N GLY A 64 -4.30 12.54 5.91
CA GLY A 64 -5.52 13.09 6.47
C GLY A 64 -6.68 12.96 5.49
N ALA A 65 -7.89 13.02 5.99
CA ALA A 65 -9.08 13.00 5.14
C ALA A 65 -10.10 14.05 5.57
N ALA A 66 -10.83 14.54 4.58
CA ALA A 66 -11.98 15.41 4.76
C ALA A 66 -13.12 14.92 3.86
N ALA A 67 -14.35 15.30 4.16
CA ALA A 67 -15.45 15.14 3.22
C ALA A 67 -16.04 16.51 2.87
N VAL A 68 -16.52 16.60 1.65
CA VAL A 68 -17.28 17.74 1.13
C VAL A 68 -18.72 17.32 0.94
N THR A 69 -19.66 18.09 1.50
CA THR A 69 -21.10 17.90 1.30
C THR A 69 -21.72 19.17 0.76
N ALA A 70 -22.85 19.05 0.08
CA ALA A 70 -23.64 20.17 -0.39
C ALA A 70 -25.12 19.96 -0.04
N ASP A 71 -25.83 21.03 0.23
CA ASP A 71 -27.29 20.97 0.49
C ASP A 71 -28.11 20.89 -0.80
N LYS A 72 -27.51 21.25 -1.93
CA LYS A 72 -28.07 21.13 -3.30
C LYS A 72 -26.97 20.84 -4.31
N GLN A 73 -27.34 20.48 -5.52
CA GLN A 73 -26.40 20.33 -6.60
C GLN A 73 -25.62 21.61 -6.84
N THR A 74 -24.29 21.53 -6.77
CA THR A 74 -23.40 22.69 -6.94
C THR A 74 -22.00 22.27 -7.43
N ASP A 75 -21.35 23.19 -8.15
CA ASP A 75 -19.97 23.03 -8.59
C ASP A 75 -19.03 23.77 -7.63
N VAL A 76 -17.97 23.11 -7.26
CA VAL A 76 -16.93 23.72 -6.41
C VAL A 76 -15.54 23.40 -6.93
N THR A 77 -14.59 24.27 -6.62
CA THR A 77 -13.16 24.00 -6.84
C THR A 77 -12.48 23.74 -5.51
N VAL A 78 -11.67 22.70 -5.48
CA VAL A 78 -10.91 22.29 -4.28
C VAL A 78 -9.45 22.67 -4.47
N SER A 79 -8.84 23.25 -3.45
CA SER A 79 -7.41 23.57 -3.45
C SER A 79 -6.79 23.34 -2.08
N PHE A 80 -5.46 23.21 -2.07
CA PHE A 80 -4.66 23.20 -0.85
C PHE A 80 -3.78 24.44 -0.84
N GLU A 81 -3.84 25.20 0.25
CA GLU A 81 -3.06 26.42 0.44
C GLU A 81 -2.16 26.28 1.68
N GLY A 82 -1.01 26.92 1.65
CA GLY A 82 -0.03 26.89 2.75
C GLY A 82 1.26 27.59 2.36
N SER A 83 2.31 27.44 3.18
CA SER A 83 3.64 27.87 2.79
C SER A 83 4.10 27.12 1.53
N LYS A 84 5.00 27.73 0.75
CA LYS A 84 5.53 27.11 -0.48
C LYS A 84 6.09 25.70 -0.24
N GLU A 85 6.78 25.52 0.85
CA GLU A 85 7.34 24.21 1.24
C GLU A 85 6.24 23.16 1.50
N LEU A 86 5.18 23.57 2.21
CA LEU A 86 4.07 22.68 2.51
C LEU A 86 3.24 22.37 1.25
N GLN A 87 3.05 23.33 0.35
CA GLN A 87 2.36 23.11 -0.93
C GLN A 87 3.09 22.10 -1.82
N VAL A 88 4.43 22.12 -1.83
CA VAL A 88 5.24 21.13 -2.57
C VAL A 88 5.17 19.75 -1.94
N ALA A 89 5.07 19.69 -0.61
CA ALA A 89 5.03 18.43 0.16
C ALA A 89 3.64 17.79 0.20
N ALA A 90 2.59 18.57 0.00
CA ALA A 90 1.20 18.14 0.12
C ALA A 90 0.61 17.76 -1.24
N ASP A 91 -0.12 16.66 -1.26
CA ASP A 91 -0.82 16.15 -2.44
C ASP A 91 -2.28 15.88 -2.05
N LEU A 92 -3.19 16.72 -2.55
CA LEU A 92 -4.63 16.62 -2.32
C LEU A 92 -5.26 15.82 -3.46
N LYS A 93 -6.00 14.80 -3.11
CA LYS A 93 -6.62 13.82 -4.00
C LYS A 93 -8.09 13.66 -3.67
N VAL A 94 -8.81 12.96 -4.55
CA VAL A 94 -10.20 12.58 -4.32
C VAL A 94 -10.32 11.05 -4.31
N VAL A 95 -11.25 10.52 -3.52
CA VAL A 95 -11.47 9.08 -3.42
C VAL A 95 -12.67 8.68 -4.27
N GLY A 96 -12.44 7.72 -5.17
CA GLY A 96 -13.47 7.12 -6.01
C GLY A 96 -14.21 5.99 -5.28
N GLU A 97 -15.42 5.68 -5.75
CA GLU A 97 -16.25 4.58 -5.28
C GLU A 97 -16.29 3.48 -6.32
N VAL A 98 -15.86 2.28 -5.96
CA VAL A 98 -15.82 1.12 -6.85
C VAL A 98 -16.64 -0.04 -6.31
N PRO A 99 -17.15 -0.94 -7.18
CA PRO A 99 -17.87 -2.12 -6.73
C PRO A 99 -16.91 -3.07 -6.01
N ALA A 100 -17.34 -3.54 -4.84
CA ALA A 100 -16.70 -4.61 -4.09
C ALA A 100 -17.72 -5.74 -3.90
N GLY A 101 -17.30 -7.00 -3.99
CA GLY A 101 -18.17 -8.14 -3.72
C GLY A 101 -17.98 -9.29 -4.69
N GLU A 102 -18.61 -10.40 -4.39
CA GLU A 102 -18.55 -11.61 -5.21
C GLU A 102 -19.29 -11.42 -6.53
N ARG A 103 -18.80 -12.10 -7.57
CA ARG A 103 -19.24 -12.05 -8.99
C ARG A 103 -20.75 -12.13 -9.23
N ASN A 104 -21.55 -12.65 -8.28
CA ASN A 104 -23.01 -12.88 -8.40
C ASN A 104 -23.83 -12.16 -7.33
N ALA A 105 -23.24 -11.37 -6.43
CA ALA A 105 -23.93 -10.59 -5.43
C ALA A 105 -24.15 -9.15 -5.90
N LYS A 106 -25.15 -8.46 -5.32
CA LYS A 106 -25.26 -7.00 -5.53
C LYS A 106 -23.96 -6.34 -5.10
N PRO A 107 -23.32 -5.52 -5.94
CA PRO A 107 -22.07 -4.87 -5.58
C PRO A 107 -22.27 -3.99 -4.35
N ILE A 108 -21.39 -4.17 -3.35
CA ILE A 108 -21.22 -3.22 -2.27
C ILE A 108 -20.26 -2.18 -2.80
N TRP A 109 -20.63 -0.91 -2.73
CA TRP A 109 -19.77 0.16 -3.17
C TRP A 109 -18.80 0.55 -2.05
N CYS A 110 -17.51 0.55 -2.37
CA CYS A 110 -16.44 0.87 -1.44
C CYS A 110 -15.61 2.03 -1.94
N LEU A 111 -15.18 2.89 -1.01
CA LEU A 111 -14.15 3.90 -1.27
C LEU A 111 -12.81 3.17 -1.39
N ASP A 112 -12.12 3.28 -2.54
CA ASP A 112 -10.83 2.63 -2.72
C ASP A 112 -9.82 3.40 -3.59
N PRO A 113 -10.08 3.78 -4.87
CA PRO A 113 -9.07 4.46 -5.65
C PRO A 113 -8.82 5.89 -5.13
N VAL A 114 -7.53 6.20 -4.87
CA VAL A 114 -7.09 7.53 -4.41
C VAL A 114 -6.57 8.32 -5.62
N ILE A 115 -7.44 9.12 -6.20
CA ILE A 115 -7.30 9.71 -7.53
C ILE A 115 -6.66 11.09 -7.44
N ALA A 116 -5.46 11.25 -8.00
CA ALA A 116 -4.77 12.53 -8.12
C ALA A 116 -5.17 13.29 -9.41
N ASP A 117 -5.31 12.56 -10.51
CA ASP A 117 -5.69 13.12 -11.81
C ASP A 117 -6.66 12.15 -12.52
N PRO A 118 -7.97 12.48 -12.55
CA PRO A 118 -8.98 11.62 -13.18
C PRO A 118 -8.71 11.35 -14.67
N ARG A 119 -8.07 12.28 -15.37
CA ARG A 119 -7.78 12.14 -16.81
C ARG A 119 -6.84 10.97 -17.12
N LYS A 120 -6.04 10.53 -16.14
CA LYS A 120 -5.15 9.37 -16.28
C LYS A 120 -5.87 8.04 -16.20
N LEU A 121 -7.14 8.02 -15.81
CA LEU A 121 -7.91 6.78 -15.61
C LEU A 121 -8.57 6.24 -16.89
N GLY A 122 -8.59 7.02 -17.96
CA GLY A 122 -9.30 6.65 -19.20
C GLY A 122 -10.82 6.76 -19.09
N ASP A 123 -11.56 6.09 -19.98
CA ASP A 123 -13.02 6.10 -19.97
C ASP A 123 -13.57 5.08 -18.95
N LEU A 124 -13.93 5.57 -17.77
CA LEU A 124 -14.31 4.77 -16.61
C LEU A 124 -15.68 5.15 -16.03
N SER A 125 -16.47 5.85 -16.81
CA SER A 125 -17.75 6.42 -16.38
C SER A 125 -18.71 5.40 -15.74
N GLU A 126 -18.62 4.12 -16.11
CA GLU A 126 -19.50 3.06 -15.61
C GLU A 126 -18.94 2.32 -14.38
N ASP A 127 -17.64 2.38 -14.15
CA ASP A 127 -16.95 1.57 -13.16
C ASP A 127 -16.73 2.30 -11.82
N VAL A 128 -16.90 3.63 -11.81
CA VAL A 128 -16.75 4.47 -10.62
C VAL A 128 -18.08 5.17 -10.34
N ARG A 129 -18.74 4.77 -9.27
CA ARG A 129 -20.12 5.24 -8.94
C ARG A 129 -20.23 6.76 -8.75
N ASN A 130 -19.23 7.40 -8.15
CA ASN A 130 -19.21 8.85 -7.97
C ASN A 130 -18.45 9.59 -9.07
N TRP A 131 -18.25 8.95 -10.24
CA TRP A 131 -17.47 9.51 -11.34
C TRP A 131 -17.95 10.88 -11.79
N ALA A 132 -19.26 11.05 -11.90
CA ALA A 132 -19.86 12.33 -12.29
C ALA A 132 -19.47 13.48 -11.35
N ALA A 133 -19.23 13.19 -10.07
CA ALA A 133 -18.82 14.19 -9.09
C ALA A 133 -17.33 14.52 -9.15
N ILE A 134 -16.45 13.58 -9.56
CA ILE A 134 -15.00 13.69 -9.39
C ILE A 134 -14.20 13.78 -10.69
N ARG A 135 -14.80 13.49 -11.86
CA ARG A 135 -14.11 13.42 -13.16
C ARG A 135 -13.30 14.66 -13.54
N ASP A 136 -13.73 15.82 -13.08
CA ASP A 136 -13.11 17.10 -13.40
C ASP A 136 -12.25 17.65 -12.24
N PHE A 137 -11.91 16.80 -11.27
CA PHE A 137 -11.06 17.21 -10.12
C PHE A 137 -9.83 18.01 -10.59
N PRO A 138 -9.54 19.13 -9.99
CA PRO A 138 -9.98 19.64 -8.68
C PRO A 138 -11.37 20.34 -8.65
N ARG A 139 -12.11 20.39 -9.75
CA ARG A 139 -13.52 20.78 -9.76
C ARG A 139 -14.38 19.58 -9.41
N LEU A 140 -15.30 19.73 -8.46
CA LEU A 140 -16.24 18.71 -8.03
C LEU A 140 -17.67 19.13 -8.39
N HIS A 141 -18.47 18.16 -8.83
CA HIS A 141 -19.89 18.31 -9.12
C HIS A 141 -20.70 17.63 -8.01
N LEU A 142 -20.98 18.38 -6.95
CA LEU A 142 -21.61 17.86 -5.74
C LEU A 142 -23.12 17.69 -5.92
N THR A 143 -23.68 16.67 -5.27
CA THR A 143 -25.14 16.45 -5.12
C THR A 143 -25.51 16.45 -3.63
N ALA A 144 -26.77 16.78 -3.31
CA ALA A 144 -27.23 16.92 -1.92
C ALA A 144 -27.04 15.68 -1.05
N ASP A 145 -27.11 14.50 -1.65
CA ASP A 145 -27.19 13.23 -0.91
C ASP A 145 -25.85 12.53 -0.80
N ARG A 146 -24.77 13.10 -1.40
CA ARG A 146 -23.53 12.34 -1.58
C ARG A 146 -22.30 13.13 -1.19
N PRO A 147 -21.72 12.79 -0.03
CA PRO A 147 -20.43 13.33 0.36
C PRO A 147 -19.31 12.83 -0.58
N VAL A 148 -18.37 13.71 -0.90
CA VAL A 148 -17.14 13.38 -1.63
C VAL A 148 -15.97 13.38 -0.66
N MET A 149 -15.21 12.28 -0.62
CA MET A 149 -14.05 12.17 0.25
C MET A 149 -12.81 12.76 -0.43
N LEU A 150 -12.14 13.65 0.29
CA LEU A 150 -10.83 14.19 -0.05
C LEU A 150 -9.76 13.46 0.75
N TRP A 151 -8.62 13.20 0.11
CA TRP A 151 -7.47 12.53 0.68
C TRP A 151 -6.25 13.43 0.58
N LEU A 152 -5.69 13.79 1.73
CA LEU A 152 -4.48 14.60 1.82
C LEU A 152 -3.29 13.72 2.21
N THR A 153 -2.25 13.74 1.38
CA THR A 153 -0.96 13.13 1.71
C THR A 153 0.08 14.23 1.87
N VAL A 154 0.92 14.16 2.91
CA VAL A 154 2.04 15.07 3.11
C VAL A 154 3.33 14.26 3.23
N LYS A 155 4.28 14.49 2.31
CA LYS A 155 5.61 13.88 2.30
C LYS A 155 6.60 14.79 3.04
N THR A 156 7.06 14.37 4.20
CA THR A 156 7.85 15.25 5.08
C THR A 156 9.36 15.27 4.81
N HIS A 157 9.85 14.59 3.75
CA HIS A 157 11.30 14.44 3.50
C HIS A 157 12.03 15.77 3.28
N SER A 158 11.36 16.79 2.74
CA SER A 158 11.91 18.13 2.48
C SER A 158 11.50 19.16 3.53
N LEU A 159 10.68 18.75 4.50
CA LEU A 159 10.19 19.66 5.54
C LEU A 159 11.14 19.69 6.73
N ARG A 160 11.33 20.87 7.31
CA ARG A 160 12.06 21.04 8.56
C ARG A 160 11.18 20.70 9.74
N PRO A 161 11.77 20.22 10.86
CA PRO A 161 11.04 20.05 12.11
C PRO A 161 10.34 21.35 12.54
N GLY A 162 9.11 21.20 13.02
CA GLY A 162 8.27 22.34 13.43
C GLY A 162 6.81 22.13 13.04
N VAL A 163 6.01 23.16 13.27
CA VAL A 163 4.58 23.18 12.92
C VAL A 163 4.37 24.06 11.69
N LEU A 164 3.82 23.45 10.65
CA LEU A 164 3.42 24.11 9.42
C LEU A 164 1.90 24.17 9.38
N LYS A 165 1.36 25.27 8.86
CA LYS A 165 -0.09 25.47 8.72
C LYS A 165 -0.47 25.63 7.26
N GLY A 166 -1.52 24.93 6.87
CA GLY A 166 -2.17 25.05 5.59
C GLY A 166 -3.68 24.99 5.74
N ARG A 167 -4.39 24.97 4.64
CA ARG A 167 -5.84 24.80 4.62
C ARG A 167 -6.30 24.11 3.34
N ILE A 168 -7.30 23.28 3.46
CA ILE A 168 -8.10 22.81 2.33
C ILE A 168 -9.16 23.88 2.11
N VAL A 169 -9.26 24.39 0.90
CA VAL A 169 -10.18 25.45 0.52
C VAL A 169 -11.16 24.94 -0.54
N ILE A 170 -12.43 25.15 -0.30
CA ILE A 170 -13.50 24.94 -1.25
C ILE A 170 -14.02 26.29 -1.72
N THR A 171 -14.03 26.50 -3.02
CA THR A 171 -14.54 27.72 -3.65
C THR A 171 -15.75 27.37 -4.49
N GLU A 172 -16.90 27.97 -4.18
CA GLU A 172 -18.13 27.89 -4.97
C GLU A 172 -18.08 28.84 -6.16
N ALA A 173 -18.87 28.58 -7.19
CA ALA A 173 -18.97 29.46 -8.37
C ALA A 173 -19.39 30.88 -8.03
N ALA A 174 -20.14 31.08 -6.95
CA ALA A 174 -20.56 32.39 -6.43
C ALA A 174 -19.45 33.16 -5.66
N GLY A 175 -18.26 32.56 -5.51
CA GLY A 175 -17.14 33.15 -4.78
C GLY A 175 -17.17 32.90 -3.26
N THR A 176 -18.14 32.17 -2.76
CA THR A 176 -18.19 31.75 -1.34
C THR A 176 -17.06 30.75 -1.07
N HIS A 177 -16.41 30.88 0.08
CA HIS A 177 -15.29 30.01 0.46
C HIS A 177 -15.57 29.29 1.78
N SER A 178 -15.35 27.96 1.77
CA SER A 178 -15.24 27.14 2.98
C SER A 178 -13.81 26.67 3.13
N ALA A 179 -13.27 26.71 4.33
CA ALA A 179 -11.90 26.27 4.56
C ALA A 179 -11.76 25.43 5.82
N MET A 180 -10.88 24.41 5.74
CA MET A 180 -10.48 23.59 6.87
C MET A 180 -8.98 23.76 7.11
N THR A 181 -8.61 24.16 8.33
CA THR A 181 -7.20 24.26 8.72
C THR A 181 -6.53 22.90 8.74
N VAL A 182 -5.30 22.86 8.25
CA VAL A 182 -4.41 21.68 8.32
C VAL A 182 -3.17 22.08 9.10
N GLU A 183 -2.90 21.41 10.20
CA GLU A 183 -1.66 21.55 10.98
C GLU A 183 -0.78 20.32 10.73
N VAL A 184 0.45 20.56 10.27
CA VAL A 184 1.45 19.51 10.03
C VAL A 184 2.59 19.71 11.02
N GLU A 185 2.72 18.81 11.97
CA GLU A 185 3.81 18.81 12.95
C GLU A 185 4.87 17.80 12.52
N VAL A 186 6.05 18.28 12.15
CA VAL A 186 7.21 17.45 11.81
C VAL A 186 8.14 17.41 13.03
N GLN A 187 8.31 16.22 13.58
CA GLN A 187 9.18 15.96 14.74
C GLN A 187 10.67 15.87 14.34
N PRO A 188 11.62 16.22 15.22
CA PRO A 188 13.06 16.27 14.91
C PRO A 188 13.74 14.90 14.91
N VAL A 189 13.06 13.89 14.42
CA VAL A 189 13.59 12.54 14.20
C VAL A 189 13.52 12.21 12.74
N THR A 190 14.60 11.70 12.16
CA THR A 190 14.66 11.31 10.76
C THR A 190 14.48 9.80 10.62
N LEU A 191 13.42 9.39 9.93
CA LEU A 191 13.23 7.99 9.56
C LEU A 191 14.19 7.60 8.43
N PRO A 192 14.57 6.31 8.32
CA PRO A 192 15.38 5.83 7.21
C PRO A 192 14.74 6.18 5.86
N VAL A 193 15.54 6.71 4.93
CA VAL A 193 15.08 6.94 3.55
C VAL A 193 14.75 5.59 2.92
N GLU A 194 15.69 4.67 3.00
CA GLU A 194 15.50 3.31 2.50
C GLU A 194 14.55 2.50 3.39
N ASN A 195 13.79 1.63 2.75
CA ASN A 195 12.98 0.67 3.49
C ASN A 195 13.90 -0.43 4.07
N PRO A 196 13.97 -0.62 5.40
CA PRO A 196 14.86 -1.62 6.01
C PRO A 196 14.40 -3.06 5.81
N ILE A 197 13.18 -3.27 5.32
CA ILE A 197 12.63 -4.58 4.99
C ILE A 197 12.45 -4.74 3.48
N MET A 198 12.53 -5.96 2.96
CA MET A 198 12.23 -6.25 1.56
C MET A 198 10.72 -6.29 1.33
N GLY A 199 10.25 -5.48 0.38
CA GLY A 199 8.88 -5.48 -0.09
C GLY A 199 8.83 -5.87 -1.55
N TYR A 200 8.01 -6.87 -1.87
CA TYR A 200 7.90 -7.40 -3.22
C TYR A 200 6.45 -7.42 -3.69
N CYS A 201 6.23 -7.02 -4.94
CA CYS A 201 4.97 -7.18 -5.65
C CYS A 201 5.19 -7.91 -6.96
N TYR A 202 4.29 -8.83 -7.29
CA TYR A 202 4.32 -9.55 -8.56
C TYR A 202 3.86 -8.63 -9.70
N THR A 203 4.77 -7.78 -10.16
CA THR A 203 4.52 -6.81 -11.23
C THR A 203 5.80 -6.61 -12.03
N SER A 204 5.70 -6.45 -13.34
CA SER A 204 6.82 -6.06 -14.18
C SER A 204 6.78 -4.57 -14.46
N PHE A 205 7.87 -3.88 -14.19
CA PHE A 205 7.98 -2.45 -14.40
C PHE A 205 8.38 -2.09 -15.84
N ARG A 206 9.18 -2.92 -16.53
CA ARG A 206 9.67 -2.67 -17.91
C ARG A 206 10.07 -1.20 -18.09
N GLU A 207 9.41 -0.49 -19.02
CA GLU A 207 9.63 0.95 -19.26
C GLU A 207 8.73 1.86 -18.41
N ARG A 208 8.01 1.31 -17.42
CA ARG A 208 7.03 2.03 -16.60
C ARG A 208 7.69 2.66 -15.37
N ARG A 209 8.51 3.67 -15.60
CA ARG A 209 9.26 4.36 -14.53
C ARG A 209 8.37 4.92 -13.42
N GLU A 210 7.22 5.51 -13.77
CA GLU A 210 6.27 6.05 -12.78
C GLU A 210 5.68 4.94 -11.88
N LEU A 211 5.38 3.77 -12.45
CA LEU A 211 4.89 2.63 -11.66
C LEU A 211 5.99 2.08 -10.75
N ALA A 212 7.22 2.01 -11.22
CA ALA A 212 8.37 1.61 -10.41
C ALA A 212 8.62 2.58 -9.25
N GLN A 213 8.55 3.89 -9.51
CA GLN A 213 8.63 4.91 -8.46
C GLN A 213 7.51 4.80 -7.46
N MET A 214 6.27 4.60 -7.94
CA MET A 214 5.12 4.34 -7.06
C MET A 214 5.37 3.11 -6.17
N ALA A 215 5.87 2.03 -6.72
CA ALA A 215 6.20 0.84 -5.93
C ALA A 215 7.18 1.16 -4.79
N LEU A 216 8.25 1.91 -5.06
CA LEU A 216 9.20 2.35 -4.04
C LEU A 216 8.56 3.23 -2.97
N ASP A 217 7.69 4.17 -3.36
CA ASP A 217 6.98 5.07 -2.44
C ASP A 217 6.06 4.30 -1.48
N TYR A 218 5.63 3.10 -1.88
CA TYR A 218 4.85 2.17 -1.06
C TYR A 218 5.70 1.06 -0.39
N GLY A 219 7.04 1.21 -0.43
CA GLY A 219 7.98 0.32 0.26
C GLY A 219 8.34 -0.97 -0.47
N MET A 220 7.97 -1.09 -1.73
CA MET A 220 8.34 -2.22 -2.58
C MET A 220 9.69 -1.92 -3.25
N ASN A 221 10.72 -2.69 -2.90
CA ASN A 221 12.12 -2.46 -3.31
C ASN A 221 12.75 -3.68 -3.98
N VAL A 222 11.92 -4.60 -4.47
CA VAL A 222 12.30 -5.80 -5.22
C VAL A 222 11.79 -5.66 -6.63
N CYS A 223 12.66 -5.78 -7.63
CA CYS A 223 12.27 -5.88 -9.03
C CYS A 223 12.31 -7.33 -9.51
N ARG A 224 11.54 -7.63 -10.56
CA ARG A 224 11.33 -8.97 -11.08
C ARG A 224 11.93 -9.12 -12.48
N TYR A 225 12.07 -10.35 -12.94
CA TYR A 225 12.46 -10.68 -14.30
C TYR A 225 11.55 -9.99 -15.35
N TYR A 226 12.11 -9.66 -16.51
CA TYR A 226 11.53 -8.80 -17.56
C TYR A 226 11.47 -7.30 -17.23
N ASP A 227 12.09 -6.85 -16.13
CA ASP A 227 12.16 -5.43 -15.82
C ASP A 227 13.33 -4.74 -16.55
N ASN A 228 13.26 -3.42 -16.60
CA ASN A 228 14.42 -2.60 -16.93
C ASN A 228 15.31 -2.50 -15.69
N TRP A 229 16.31 -3.37 -15.60
CA TRP A 229 17.17 -3.52 -14.43
C TRP A 229 17.95 -2.25 -14.09
N ASP A 230 18.44 -1.54 -15.12
CA ASP A 230 19.20 -0.31 -14.93
C ASP A 230 18.33 0.79 -14.33
N MET A 231 17.13 0.97 -14.85
CA MET A 231 16.14 1.87 -14.31
C MET A 231 15.78 1.52 -12.85
N CYS A 232 15.57 0.24 -12.56
CA CYS A 232 15.27 -0.21 -11.20
C CYS A 232 16.43 0.06 -10.25
N ARG A 233 17.68 -0.19 -10.69
CA ARG A 233 18.88 0.10 -9.88
C ARG A 233 19.05 1.59 -9.63
N GLU A 234 18.88 2.42 -10.66
CA GLU A 234 18.92 3.89 -10.57
C GLU A 234 17.86 4.43 -9.58
N LEU A 235 16.65 3.89 -9.62
CA LEU A 235 15.58 4.27 -8.71
C LEU A 235 15.79 3.82 -7.26
N GLY A 236 16.72 2.86 -7.00
CA GLY A 236 17.03 2.40 -5.64
C GLY A 236 16.38 1.06 -5.25
N PHE A 237 15.99 0.24 -6.21
CA PHE A 237 15.61 -1.14 -5.92
C PHE A 237 16.80 -1.90 -5.34
N ARG A 238 16.53 -2.77 -4.37
CA ARG A 238 17.57 -3.42 -3.56
C ARG A 238 17.73 -4.91 -3.82
N PHE A 239 16.72 -5.55 -4.39
CA PHE A 239 16.75 -6.96 -4.72
C PHE A 239 16.24 -7.21 -6.13
N PHE A 240 16.90 -8.13 -6.84
CA PHE A 240 16.71 -8.42 -8.25
C PHE A 240 16.35 -9.90 -8.41
N SER A 241 15.09 -10.18 -8.73
CA SER A 241 14.59 -11.52 -8.95
C SER A 241 14.68 -11.88 -10.43
N PHE A 242 15.47 -12.89 -10.74
CA PHE A 242 15.63 -13.41 -12.11
C PHE A 242 14.78 -14.67 -12.28
N ALA A 243 14.37 -14.95 -13.51
CA ALA A 243 13.83 -16.25 -13.92
C ALA A 243 14.73 -16.85 -14.99
N ILE A 244 14.74 -18.17 -15.08
CA ILE A 244 15.46 -18.86 -16.14
C ILE A 244 14.56 -18.91 -17.36
N PRO A 245 14.99 -18.38 -18.52
CA PRO A 245 14.11 -18.16 -19.69
C PRO A 245 13.50 -19.44 -20.27
N PHE A 246 14.16 -20.57 -20.11
CA PHE A 246 13.77 -21.87 -20.68
C PHE A 246 13.08 -22.79 -19.67
N VAL A 247 12.94 -22.38 -18.44
CA VAL A 247 12.20 -23.14 -17.44
C VAL A 247 10.76 -22.64 -17.44
N ASN A 248 9.82 -23.51 -17.87
CA ASN A 248 8.42 -23.22 -17.67
C ASN A 248 8.09 -23.32 -16.18
N PRO A 249 7.76 -22.24 -15.48
CA PRO A 249 7.55 -22.27 -14.02
C PRO A 249 6.34 -23.10 -13.60
N ARG A 250 5.50 -23.54 -14.55
CA ARG A 250 4.32 -24.36 -14.31
C ARG A 250 4.36 -25.73 -15.02
N GLY A 251 5.36 -25.98 -15.84
CA GLY A 251 5.48 -27.20 -16.65
C GLY A 251 6.46 -28.20 -16.03
N VAL A 252 6.08 -29.48 -16.08
CA VAL A 252 6.93 -30.59 -15.66
C VAL A 252 7.87 -31.04 -16.78
N ASP A 253 7.55 -30.64 -18.02
CA ASP A 253 8.32 -31.00 -19.21
C ASP A 253 9.56 -30.11 -19.32
N MET A 254 10.63 -30.58 -18.73
CA MET A 254 11.93 -29.89 -18.70
C MET A 254 12.99 -30.75 -19.34
N ASP A 255 12.75 -31.05 -20.62
CA ASP A 255 13.62 -31.91 -21.41
C ASP A 255 14.78 -31.17 -22.08
N THR A 256 15.37 -30.17 -21.44
CA THR A 256 16.64 -29.68 -21.91
C THR A 256 17.75 -30.33 -21.12
N GLU A 257 18.16 -31.52 -21.53
CA GLU A 257 19.39 -32.14 -21.05
C GLU A 257 20.65 -31.42 -21.60
N ASP A 258 20.48 -30.54 -22.57
CA ASP A 258 21.57 -29.82 -23.21
C ASP A 258 22.13 -28.73 -22.27
N GLU A 259 23.36 -28.98 -21.80
CA GLU A 259 24.10 -28.05 -20.94
C GLU A 259 24.42 -26.72 -21.66
N GLN A 260 24.51 -26.74 -22.98
CA GLN A 260 24.80 -25.55 -23.73
C GLN A 260 23.63 -24.56 -23.68
N VAL A 261 22.39 -25.06 -23.84
CA VAL A 261 21.19 -24.24 -23.72
C VAL A 261 21.08 -23.64 -22.29
N VAL A 262 21.44 -24.42 -21.26
CA VAL A 262 21.43 -23.90 -19.88
C VAL A 262 22.49 -22.81 -19.71
N LYS A 263 23.70 -22.99 -20.23
CA LYS A 263 24.75 -21.96 -20.20
C LYS A 263 24.31 -20.69 -20.90
N GLU A 264 23.78 -20.80 -22.11
CA GLU A 264 23.27 -19.65 -22.88
C GLU A 264 22.16 -18.89 -22.12
N GLY A 265 21.31 -19.58 -21.36
CA GLY A 265 20.27 -18.94 -20.56
C GLY A 265 20.74 -18.25 -19.29
N ILE A 266 21.83 -18.71 -18.68
CA ILE A 266 22.37 -18.09 -17.45
C ILE A 266 23.37 -16.96 -17.73
N GLU A 267 24.06 -16.96 -18.87
CA GLU A 267 25.06 -15.90 -19.18
C GLU A 267 24.47 -14.48 -19.17
N PRO A 268 23.29 -14.19 -19.77
CA PRO A 268 22.70 -12.87 -19.67
C PRO A 268 22.42 -12.43 -18.24
N ILE A 269 22.05 -13.37 -17.35
CA ILE A 269 21.81 -13.07 -15.93
C ILE A 269 23.14 -12.69 -15.26
N LYS A 270 24.23 -13.44 -15.51
CA LYS A 270 25.57 -13.13 -14.98
C LYS A 270 26.06 -11.76 -15.46
N GLU A 271 25.85 -11.45 -16.73
CA GLU A 271 26.21 -10.14 -17.30
C GLU A 271 25.46 -9.00 -16.60
N ILE A 272 24.14 -9.15 -16.35
CA ILE A 272 23.35 -8.16 -15.63
C ILE A 272 23.86 -8.00 -14.19
N ILE A 273 24.12 -9.11 -13.48
CA ILE A 273 24.65 -9.08 -12.11
C ILE A 273 26.00 -8.36 -12.06
N ALA A 274 26.90 -8.67 -12.99
CA ALA A 274 28.22 -8.04 -13.08
C ALA A 274 28.10 -6.53 -13.41
N ARG A 275 27.29 -6.17 -14.39
CA ARG A 275 27.04 -4.80 -14.82
C ARG A 275 26.44 -3.94 -13.71
N LEU A 276 25.45 -4.45 -13.00
CA LEU A 276 24.79 -3.77 -11.87
C LEU A 276 25.58 -3.87 -10.57
N LYS A 277 26.70 -4.62 -10.56
CA LYS A 277 27.55 -4.86 -9.38
C LYS A 277 26.75 -5.40 -8.18
N LEU A 278 25.86 -6.36 -8.43
CA LEU A 278 25.01 -6.93 -7.39
C LEU A 278 25.79 -7.86 -6.48
N LYS A 279 25.58 -7.68 -5.17
CA LYS A 279 26.12 -8.59 -4.15
C LYS A 279 25.24 -9.85 -4.05
N PRO A 280 25.74 -10.99 -3.55
CA PRO A 280 24.96 -12.24 -3.45
C PRO A 280 23.60 -12.11 -2.75
N GLN A 281 23.47 -11.21 -1.77
CA GLN A 281 22.23 -10.96 -1.04
C GLN A 281 21.26 -10.01 -1.75
N GLU A 282 21.65 -9.41 -2.89
CA GLU A 282 20.85 -8.46 -3.65
C GLU A 282 20.13 -9.10 -4.85
N TRP A 283 20.28 -10.41 -5.06
CA TRP A 283 19.63 -11.10 -6.18
C TRP A 283 19.32 -12.56 -5.90
N GLY A 284 18.42 -13.10 -6.70
CA GLY A 284 18.10 -14.52 -6.66
C GLY A 284 17.33 -14.98 -7.89
N ILE A 285 17.41 -16.27 -8.17
CA ILE A 285 16.73 -16.92 -9.28
C ILE A 285 15.51 -17.67 -8.75
N GLU A 286 14.36 -17.37 -9.30
CA GLU A 286 13.14 -18.17 -9.13
C GLU A 286 13.14 -19.28 -10.18
N ILE A 287 13.33 -20.52 -9.73
CA ILE A 287 13.34 -21.67 -10.65
C ILE A 287 11.91 -22.08 -11.00
N PHE A 288 11.05 -22.20 -9.98
CA PHE A 288 9.65 -22.59 -10.12
C PHE A 288 8.76 -21.76 -9.21
N ASP A 289 7.56 -21.52 -9.70
CA ASP A 289 6.47 -20.95 -8.93
C ASP A 289 5.79 -22.05 -8.10
N GLU A 290 5.73 -21.86 -6.80
CA GLU A 290 5.08 -22.75 -5.83
C GLU A 290 5.48 -24.24 -5.93
N PRO A 291 6.77 -24.62 -5.83
CA PRO A 291 7.21 -25.99 -6.03
C PRO A 291 6.77 -26.90 -4.87
N PHE A 292 5.99 -27.94 -5.21
CA PHE A 292 5.58 -29.04 -4.33
C PHE A 292 5.79 -30.38 -4.99
N ASP A 293 5.84 -31.44 -4.20
CA ASP A 293 5.85 -32.82 -4.66
C ASP A 293 6.82 -33.02 -5.82
N LYS A 294 6.32 -33.31 -7.00
CA LYS A 294 7.15 -33.53 -8.20
C LYS A 294 7.94 -32.27 -8.58
N LEU A 295 7.35 -31.07 -8.42
CA LEU A 295 8.05 -29.80 -8.69
C LEU A 295 9.16 -29.51 -7.69
N ALA A 296 9.04 -29.97 -6.44
CA ALA A 296 10.13 -29.87 -5.47
C ALA A 296 11.33 -30.72 -5.88
N TRP A 297 11.11 -31.92 -6.40
CA TRP A 297 12.18 -32.74 -6.95
C TRP A 297 12.76 -32.19 -8.25
N ALA A 298 11.93 -31.64 -9.13
CA ALA A 298 12.39 -30.90 -10.29
C ALA A 298 13.23 -29.69 -9.89
N TYR A 299 12.82 -28.93 -8.85
CA TYR A 299 13.60 -27.85 -8.27
C TYR A 299 15.00 -28.32 -7.82
N VAL A 300 15.07 -29.46 -7.14
CA VAL A 300 16.34 -30.06 -6.72
C VAL A 300 17.21 -30.43 -7.92
N ALA A 301 16.66 -31.09 -8.93
CA ALA A 301 17.39 -31.46 -10.13
C ALA A 301 17.98 -30.23 -10.84
N TRP A 302 17.20 -29.20 -10.96
CA TRP A 302 17.69 -27.92 -11.53
C TRP A 302 18.68 -27.23 -10.61
N GLY A 303 18.47 -27.23 -9.31
CA GLY A 303 19.40 -26.68 -8.34
C GLY A 303 20.78 -27.34 -8.41
N VAL A 304 20.84 -28.69 -8.53
CA VAL A 304 22.08 -29.43 -8.77
C VAL A 304 22.77 -28.99 -10.06
N ARG A 305 22.02 -28.98 -11.16
CA ARG A 305 22.53 -28.65 -12.48
C ARG A 305 23.07 -27.23 -12.56
N LEU A 306 22.30 -26.25 -12.09
CA LEU A 306 22.67 -24.85 -12.07
C LEU A 306 23.90 -24.62 -11.18
N ARG A 307 23.98 -25.24 -9.99
CA ARG A 307 25.14 -25.14 -9.10
C ARG A 307 26.41 -25.73 -9.71
N ARG A 308 26.29 -26.75 -10.52
CA ARG A 308 27.44 -27.30 -11.25
C ARG A 308 27.99 -26.32 -12.29
N LEU A 309 27.11 -25.61 -13.00
CA LEU A 309 27.47 -24.65 -14.03
C LEU A 309 27.78 -23.26 -13.47
N TRP A 310 27.20 -22.93 -12.32
CA TRP A 310 27.31 -21.65 -11.65
C TRP A 310 27.26 -21.84 -10.13
N PRO A 311 28.39 -22.12 -9.47
CA PRO A 311 28.44 -22.43 -8.02
C PRO A 311 27.89 -21.32 -7.14
N GLU A 312 28.01 -20.06 -7.52
CA GLU A 312 27.57 -18.88 -6.76
C GLU A 312 26.09 -18.54 -6.95
N ALA A 313 25.36 -19.26 -7.81
CA ALA A 313 23.95 -18.99 -8.08
C ALA A 313 23.13 -18.91 -6.80
N GLN A 314 22.32 -17.87 -6.65
CA GLN A 314 21.42 -17.67 -5.54
C GLN A 314 20.01 -18.07 -5.97
N PHE A 315 19.35 -18.93 -5.21
CA PHE A 315 17.99 -19.42 -5.52
C PHE A 315 17.01 -19.02 -4.45
N TRP A 316 15.82 -18.64 -4.86
CA TRP A 316 14.71 -18.42 -3.96
C TRP A 316 13.47 -19.18 -4.41
N THR A 317 12.53 -19.37 -3.51
CA THR A 317 11.30 -20.08 -3.80
C THR A 317 10.14 -19.57 -2.95
N ASN A 318 8.99 -19.42 -3.60
CA ASN A 318 7.71 -19.22 -2.96
C ASN A 318 7.06 -20.59 -2.73
N LEU A 319 6.76 -20.91 -1.48
CA LEU A 319 6.00 -22.12 -1.17
C LEU A 319 4.52 -21.79 -1.16
N GLY A 320 3.78 -22.26 -2.17
CA GLY A 320 2.34 -22.09 -2.27
C GLY A 320 1.58 -22.79 -1.14
N TYR A 321 0.32 -22.43 -0.98
CA TYR A 321 -0.54 -23.10 -0.02
C TYR A 321 -1.08 -24.41 -0.58
N ALA A 322 -0.95 -25.49 0.19
CA ALA A 322 -1.55 -26.77 -0.14
C ALA A 322 -3.08 -26.67 -0.03
N ASN A 323 -3.73 -26.22 -1.11
CA ASN A 323 -5.19 -26.22 -1.20
C ASN A 323 -5.71 -27.65 -1.28
N GLN A 324 -6.75 -27.92 -0.48
CA GLN A 324 -7.72 -29.02 -0.59
C GLN A 324 -7.19 -30.32 -1.18
N GLY A 325 -6.74 -31.20 -0.32
CA GLY A 325 -6.32 -32.56 -0.67
C GLY A 325 -4.81 -32.78 -0.75
N ARG A 326 -3.96 -31.74 -0.68
CA ARG A 326 -2.52 -31.91 -0.51
C ARG A 326 -2.19 -32.10 0.98
N ASN A 327 -1.60 -33.22 1.31
CA ASN A 327 -1.22 -33.52 2.68
C ASN A 327 -0.12 -32.54 3.14
N ARG A 328 -0.28 -31.92 4.32
CA ARG A 328 0.73 -31.06 4.98
C ARG A 328 2.08 -31.77 5.11
N ALA A 329 2.09 -33.07 5.30
CA ALA A 329 3.31 -33.89 5.35
C ALA A 329 4.11 -33.77 4.05
N THR A 330 3.45 -33.58 2.88
CA THR A 330 4.14 -33.40 1.60
C THR A 330 4.84 -32.04 1.51
N VAL A 331 4.30 -30.99 2.10
CA VAL A 331 4.96 -29.67 2.11
C VAL A 331 6.20 -29.68 2.98
N ALA A 332 6.10 -30.19 4.20
CA ALA A 332 7.26 -30.36 5.08
C ALA A 332 8.31 -31.32 4.47
N GLY A 333 7.85 -32.37 3.81
CA GLY A 333 8.69 -33.30 3.06
C GLY A 333 9.41 -32.68 1.85
N SER A 334 8.78 -31.71 1.21
CA SER A 334 9.37 -30.97 0.07
C SER A 334 10.48 -30.00 0.48
N ILE A 335 10.45 -29.48 1.72
CA ILE A 335 11.46 -28.53 2.23
C ILE A 335 12.84 -29.19 2.35
N ASN A 336 12.91 -30.39 2.91
CA ASN A 336 14.18 -31.07 3.19
C ASN A 336 15.05 -31.29 1.94
N PRO A 337 14.55 -31.78 0.79
CA PRO A 337 15.36 -31.95 -0.40
C PRO A 337 15.76 -30.61 -1.04
N MET A 338 14.93 -29.57 -0.96
CA MET A 338 15.23 -28.24 -1.52
C MET A 338 16.20 -27.43 -0.66
N LYS A 339 16.27 -27.70 0.65
CA LYS A 339 17.07 -26.93 1.62
C LYS A 339 18.52 -26.62 1.21
N PRO A 340 19.30 -27.53 0.59
CA PRO A 340 20.68 -27.25 0.17
C PRO A 340 20.78 -26.20 -0.93
N TYR A 341 19.73 -26.02 -1.71
CA TYR A 341 19.73 -25.18 -2.90
C TYR A 341 19.07 -23.80 -2.66
N VAL A 342 18.10 -23.71 -1.75
CA VAL A 342 17.39 -22.47 -1.47
C VAL A 342 18.26 -21.53 -0.64
N ASN A 343 18.42 -20.29 -1.09
CA ASN A 343 19.13 -19.24 -0.38
C ASN A 343 18.19 -18.37 0.44
N PHE A 344 16.92 -18.19 0.02
CA PHE A 344 15.88 -17.60 0.84
C PHE A 344 14.48 -18.15 0.48
N TRP A 345 13.59 -18.16 1.47
CA TRP A 345 12.27 -18.73 1.40
C TRP A 345 11.20 -17.65 1.37
N CYS A 346 10.15 -17.87 0.60
CA CYS A 346 8.98 -16.99 0.57
C CYS A 346 7.69 -17.82 0.70
N PRO A 347 7.41 -18.43 1.87
CA PRO A 347 6.20 -19.23 2.06
C PRO A 347 4.93 -18.38 2.02
N TYR A 348 3.82 -19.02 1.62
CA TYR A 348 2.49 -18.42 1.72
C TYR A 348 2.12 -18.10 3.17
N ILE A 349 1.43 -16.99 3.40
CA ILE A 349 1.10 -16.46 4.74
C ILE A 349 0.49 -17.50 5.69
N LYS A 350 -0.30 -18.43 5.19
CA LYS A 350 -0.92 -19.49 6.03
C LYS A 350 0.09 -20.39 6.74
N TYR A 351 1.34 -20.43 6.30
CA TYR A 351 2.40 -21.12 7.03
C TYR A 351 2.89 -20.37 8.26
N LEU A 352 2.47 -19.13 8.46
CA LEU A 352 2.69 -18.37 9.71
C LEU A 352 1.64 -18.71 10.78
N GLU A 353 0.54 -19.36 10.42
CA GLU A 353 -0.51 -19.77 11.37
C GLU A 353 -0.02 -20.84 12.33
N PRO A 354 -0.50 -20.86 13.60
CA PRO A 354 -0.16 -21.90 14.57
C PRO A 354 -0.42 -23.30 14.05
N SER A 355 -1.47 -23.46 13.24
CA SER A 355 -1.83 -24.69 12.58
C SER A 355 -0.76 -25.22 11.61
N SER A 356 0.17 -24.39 11.16
CA SER A 356 1.26 -24.73 10.22
C SER A 356 2.65 -24.52 10.82
N ALA A 357 2.75 -24.48 12.13
CA ALA A 357 4.00 -24.19 12.85
C ALA A 357 5.14 -25.19 12.55
N ASP A 358 4.82 -26.41 12.16
CA ASP A 358 5.76 -27.43 11.72
C ASP A 358 6.49 -27.04 10.44
N VAL A 359 5.76 -26.52 9.45
CA VAL A 359 6.32 -26.04 8.17
C VAL A 359 7.24 -24.84 8.42
N LEU A 360 6.76 -23.83 9.16
CA LEU A 360 7.57 -22.66 9.49
C LEU A 360 8.82 -23.03 10.28
N ARG A 361 8.73 -24.00 11.19
CA ARG A 361 9.87 -24.53 11.96
C ARG A 361 10.88 -25.20 11.05
N ALA A 362 10.43 -26.01 10.09
CA ALA A 362 11.29 -26.65 9.10
C ALA A 362 12.03 -25.61 8.24
N ILE A 363 11.35 -24.56 7.80
CA ILE A 363 11.95 -23.45 7.06
C ILE A 363 12.97 -22.72 7.94
N ARG A 364 12.62 -22.34 9.17
CA ARG A 364 13.53 -21.68 10.11
C ARG A 364 14.77 -22.48 10.43
N ALA A 365 14.64 -23.79 10.53
CA ALA A 365 15.78 -24.70 10.75
C ALA A 365 16.81 -24.67 9.60
N THR A 366 16.47 -24.08 8.44
CA THR A 366 17.44 -23.86 7.36
C THR A 366 18.44 -22.75 7.67
N GLY A 367 18.14 -21.85 8.61
CA GLY A 367 18.94 -20.66 8.91
C GLY A 367 18.96 -19.61 7.79
N LYS A 368 18.12 -19.76 6.78
CA LYS A 368 18.07 -18.87 5.61
C LYS A 368 17.07 -17.74 5.83
N PRO A 369 17.23 -16.57 5.16
CA PRO A 369 16.25 -15.52 5.17
C PRO A 369 14.86 -16.00 4.77
N ILE A 370 13.83 -15.43 5.40
CA ILE A 370 12.44 -15.78 5.15
C ILE A 370 11.67 -14.50 4.86
N TRP A 371 11.00 -14.47 3.72
CA TRP A 371 9.93 -13.54 3.44
C TRP A 371 8.59 -14.26 3.61
N TYR A 372 7.50 -13.61 3.31
CA TYR A 372 6.21 -14.29 3.12
C TYR A 372 5.44 -13.61 2.00
N TYR A 373 4.49 -14.34 1.40
CA TYR A 373 3.62 -13.74 0.41
C TYR A 373 2.14 -14.00 0.70
N ILE A 374 1.32 -13.12 0.16
CA ILE A 374 -0.13 -13.26 0.15
C ILE A 374 -0.66 -13.12 -1.28
N VAL A 375 -1.75 -13.83 -1.55
CA VAL A 375 -2.60 -13.58 -2.71
C VAL A 375 -3.88 -12.94 -2.18
N THR A 376 -4.14 -11.72 -2.57
CA THR A 376 -5.27 -10.96 -2.07
C THR A 376 -6.19 -10.60 -3.21
N PHE A 377 -7.46 -10.88 -3.07
CA PHE A 377 -8.46 -10.39 -4.00
C PHE A 377 -8.90 -8.99 -3.55
N ARG A 378 -9.13 -8.08 -4.50
CA ARG A 378 -9.53 -6.69 -4.22
C ARG A 378 -10.83 -6.63 -3.42
N HIS A 379 -11.73 -7.58 -3.67
CA HIS A 379 -13.03 -7.64 -3.06
C HIS A 379 -13.00 -8.30 -1.68
N GLY A 380 -13.43 -7.57 -0.66
CA GLY A 380 -13.63 -8.08 0.69
C GLY A 380 -12.47 -7.89 1.68
N LEU A 381 -11.30 -7.41 1.25
CA LEU A 381 -10.26 -7.04 2.20
C LEU A 381 -10.39 -5.57 2.60
N PRO A 382 -10.52 -5.29 3.88
CA PRO A 382 -10.48 -3.92 4.37
C PRO A 382 -9.13 -3.26 4.03
N PRO A 383 -9.08 -1.93 3.84
CA PRO A 383 -7.84 -1.20 3.58
C PRO A 383 -6.74 -1.50 4.58
N ASP A 384 -7.12 -1.77 5.81
CA ASP A 384 -6.25 -2.12 6.93
C ASP A 384 -5.38 -3.37 6.66
N GLY A 385 -5.79 -4.29 5.79
CA GLY A 385 -4.99 -5.44 5.40
C GLY A 385 -3.60 -5.09 4.83
N GLY A 386 -3.44 -3.93 4.21
CA GLY A 386 -2.14 -3.40 3.81
C GLY A 386 -1.28 -3.00 5.00
N TRP A 387 -1.87 -2.32 5.99
CA TRP A 387 -1.13 -1.78 7.14
C TRP A 387 -0.44 -2.85 7.98
N TRP A 388 -1.10 -3.98 8.23
CA TRP A 388 -0.52 -5.03 9.07
C TRP A 388 0.59 -5.85 8.39
N MET A 389 0.75 -5.80 7.05
CA MET A 389 1.77 -6.61 6.37
C MET A 389 3.20 -6.41 6.91
N PRO A 390 3.75 -5.20 7.00
CA PRO A 390 5.07 -5.00 7.57
C PRO A 390 5.14 -5.38 9.07
N TRP A 391 4.05 -5.17 9.81
CA TRP A 391 3.95 -5.57 11.21
C TRP A 391 4.00 -7.09 11.39
N LEU A 392 3.35 -7.84 10.50
CA LEU A 392 3.43 -9.30 10.49
C LEU A 392 4.86 -9.77 10.26
N ALA A 393 5.57 -9.17 9.30
CA ALA A 393 6.97 -9.47 9.08
C ALA A 393 7.81 -9.17 10.32
N TRP A 394 7.57 -8.06 11.01
CA TRP A 394 8.21 -7.74 12.29
C TRP A 394 7.94 -8.83 13.33
N LYS A 395 6.67 -9.12 13.60
CA LYS A 395 6.24 -10.08 14.61
C LYS A 395 6.83 -11.47 14.44
N TYR A 396 6.93 -11.93 13.19
CA TYR A 396 7.48 -13.25 12.88
C TYR A 396 8.98 -13.23 12.55
N HIS A 397 9.68 -12.12 12.78
CA HIS A 397 11.13 -11.96 12.52
C HIS A 397 11.50 -12.32 11.08
N LEU A 398 10.69 -11.86 10.12
CA LEU A 398 10.90 -12.10 8.69
C LEU A 398 11.63 -10.92 8.06
N GLN A 399 12.39 -11.19 7.00
CA GLN A 399 13.20 -10.19 6.31
C GLN A 399 12.47 -9.53 5.13
N GLY A 400 11.24 -9.98 4.84
CA GLY A 400 10.45 -9.42 3.75
C GLY A 400 8.99 -9.83 3.76
N TRP A 401 8.24 -9.16 2.92
CA TRP A 401 6.84 -9.43 2.62
C TRP A 401 6.59 -9.28 1.12
N SER A 402 5.56 -9.96 0.63
CA SER A 402 5.18 -9.93 -0.78
C SER A 402 3.67 -10.07 -0.95
N PHE A 403 3.16 -9.58 -2.07
CA PHE A 403 1.78 -9.79 -2.47
C PHE A 403 1.62 -9.91 -3.99
N TYR A 404 0.60 -10.60 -4.40
CA TYR A 404 0.17 -10.71 -5.79
C TYR A 404 -1.13 -9.91 -5.94
N SER A 405 -1.16 -8.78 -6.69
CA SER A 405 -0.11 -8.07 -7.41
C SER A 405 -0.30 -6.55 -7.28
N LEU A 406 0.66 -5.75 -7.75
CA LEU A 406 0.51 -4.29 -7.74
C LEU A 406 -0.47 -3.82 -8.82
N ASP A 407 -0.33 -4.29 -10.05
CA ASP A 407 -1.18 -3.96 -11.18
C ASP A 407 -1.87 -5.20 -11.77
N ALA A 408 -2.93 -4.97 -12.53
CA ALA A 408 -3.57 -6.01 -13.30
C ALA A 408 -2.68 -6.39 -14.48
N SER A 409 -2.04 -7.55 -14.41
CA SER A 409 -1.29 -8.12 -15.51
C SER A 409 -2.16 -9.11 -16.28
N GLY A 410 -2.65 -8.71 -17.45
CA GLY A 410 -3.41 -9.60 -18.34
C GLY A 410 -4.39 -8.84 -19.25
N LYS A 411 -4.63 -9.37 -20.44
CA LYS A 411 -5.49 -8.73 -21.45
C LYS A 411 -6.98 -8.77 -21.13
N ASP A 412 -7.41 -9.65 -20.20
CA ASP A 412 -8.82 -9.99 -19.97
C ASP A 412 -9.34 -9.56 -18.59
N THR A 413 -8.56 -8.84 -17.82
CA THR A 413 -8.97 -8.40 -16.48
C THR A 413 -9.38 -6.94 -16.49
N ASN A 414 -10.66 -6.68 -16.27
CA ASN A 414 -11.12 -5.32 -15.98
C ASN A 414 -10.63 -4.96 -14.56
N PRO A 415 -9.68 -4.02 -14.39
CA PRO A 415 -9.14 -3.67 -13.09
C PRO A 415 -10.19 -3.08 -12.14
N TRP A 416 -11.40 -2.80 -12.63
CA TRP A 416 -12.49 -2.21 -11.88
C TRP A 416 -13.54 -3.22 -11.40
N ARG A 417 -13.76 -4.31 -12.13
CA ARG A 417 -14.90 -5.22 -11.93
C ARG A 417 -14.56 -6.59 -11.41
N ASP A 418 -13.36 -7.09 -11.69
CA ASP A 418 -13.08 -8.50 -11.45
C ASP A 418 -12.37 -8.78 -10.12
N ASN A 419 -12.40 -10.05 -9.72
CA ASN A 419 -11.58 -10.64 -8.67
C ASN A 419 -10.08 -10.51 -8.99
N VAL A 420 -9.62 -9.28 -9.22
CA VAL A 420 -8.26 -9.00 -9.59
C VAL A 420 -7.45 -8.81 -8.32
N CYS A 421 -6.32 -9.46 -8.26
CA CYS A 421 -5.38 -9.29 -7.16
C CYS A 421 -4.68 -7.93 -7.19
N ALA A 422 -4.87 -7.12 -8.23
CA ALA A 422 -4.22 -5.82 -8.39
C ALA A 422 -4.60 -4.82 -7.29
N ARG A 423 -3.61 -4.09 -6.81
CA ARG A 423 -3.74 -3.08 -5.74
C ARG A 423 -3.63 -1.64 -6.24
N SER A 424 -3.28 -1.46 -7.51
CA SER A 424 -3.37 -0.16 -8.18
C SER A 424 -4.44 -0.20 -9.28
N TYR A 425 -4.88 0.98 -9.64
CA TYR A 425 -5.82 1.24 -10.71
C TYR A 425 -5.09 1.83 -11.92
N PRO A 426 -5.71 1.92 -13.09
CA PRO A 426 -5.12 2.58 -14.26
C PRO A 426 -4.52 3.96 -13.93
N GLY A 427 -3.56 4.40 -14.73
CA GLY A 427 -2.86 5.66 -14.50
C GLY A 427 -1.99 5.69 -13.24
N ASN A 428 -1.54 4.52 -12.76
CA ASN A 428 -0.76 4.38 -11.52
C ASN A 428 -1.50 4.93 -10.29
N THR A 429 -2.82 4.79 -10.27
CA THR A 429 -3.65 5.28 -9.17
C THR A 429 -3.65 4.26 -8.03
N PRO A 430 -3.22 4.61 -6.81
CA PRO A 430 -3.18 3.71 -5.68
C PRO A 430 -4.57 3.42 -5.11
N SER A 431 -4.73 2.27 -4.48
CA SER A 431 -5.86 1.95 -3.63
C SER A 431 -5.66 2.45 -2.19
N LEU A 432 -6.74 2.54 -1.42
CA LEU A 432 -6.63 2.78 0.04
C LEU A 432 -5.84 1.67 0.74
N TRP A 433 -5.86 0.45 0.20
CA TRP A 433 -5.04 -0.64 0.69
C TRP A 433 -3.53 -0.35 0.55
N LEU A 434 -3.09 0.22 -0.58
CA LEU A 434 -1.70 0.65 -0.77
C LEU A 434 -1.35 1.81 0.17
N GLU A 435 -2.26 2.76 0.36
CA GLU A 435 -2.07 3.85 1.33
C GLU A 435 -1.86 3.28 2.74
N ALA A 436 -2.63 2.27 3.14
CA ALA A 436 -2.47 1.58 4.41
C ALA A 436 -1.15 0.80 4.49
N LEU A 437 -0.74 0.12 3.41
CA LEU A 437 0.56 -0.55 3.33
C LEU A 437 1.72 0.43 3.58
N ARG A 438 1.68 1.61 2.94
CA ARG A 438 2.67 2.66 3.15
C ARG A 438 2.75 3.07 4.63
N GLN A 439 1.62 3.16 5.31
CA GLN A 439 1.61 3.44 6.75
C GLN A 439 2.28 2.32 7.54
N GLY A 440 2.01 1.06 7.23
CA GLY A 440 2.68 -0.08 7.85
C GLY A 440 4.21 -0.07 7.64
N VAL A 441 4.66 0.32 6.45
CA VAL A 441 6.10 0.49 6.15
C VAL A 441 6.71 1.60 7.00
N GLN A 442 6.02 2.72 7.19
CA GLN A 442 6.51 3.81 8.07
C GLN A 442 6.59 3.35 9.53
N ASP A 443 5.65 2.52 9.99
CA ASP A 443 5.72 1.93 11.34
C ASP A 443 6.90 0.97 11.48
N TYR A 444 7.17 0.14 10.46
CA TYR A 444 8.33 -0.74 10.46
C TYR A 444 9.65 0.05 10.56
N LYS A 445 9.77 1.17 9.85
CA LYS A 445 10.92 2.08 9.95
C LYS A 445 11.13 2.60 11.37
N ARG A 446 10.05 2.92 12.08
CA ARG A 446 10.07 3.35 13.48
C ARG A 446 10.56 2.25 14.42
N LEU A 447 10.00 1.04 14.26
CA LEU A 447 10.42 -0.14 15.03
C LEU A 447 11.91 -0.44 14.81
N TRP A 448 12.34 -0.45 13.56
CA TRP A 448 13.72 -0.68 13.19
C TRP A 448 14.65 0.38 13.79
N LEU A 449 14.29 1.66 13.72
CA LEU A 449 15.09 2.75 14.26
C LEU A 449 15.19 2.67 15.78
N LEU A 450 14.12 2.32 16.49
CA LEU A 450 14.13 2.08 17.93
C LEU A 450 15.04 0.91 18.31
N GLU A 451 15.00 -0.19 17.57
CA GLU A 451 15.91 -1.31 17.76
C GLU A 451 17.37 -0.91 17.56
N GLN A 452 17.68 -0.12 16.51
CA GLN A 452 19.04 0.43 16.29
C GLN A 452 19.49 1.37 17.42
N ARG A 453 18.56 2.03 18.11
CA ARG A 453 18.83 2.87 19.29
C ARG A 453 18.90 2.08 20.59
N GLY A 454 18.89 0.74 20.53
CA GLY A 454 19.08 -0.14 21.67
C GLY A 454 17.81 -0.50 22.45
N ILE A 455 16.62 -0.17 21.95
CA ILE A 455 15.39 -0.65 22.57
C ILE A 455 15.29 -2.16 22.39
N PRO A 456 15.11 -2.94 23.47
CA PRO A 456 15.06 -4.39 23.37
C PRO A 456 13.94 -4.89 22.44
N ARG A 457 14.28 -5.79 21.53
CA ARG A 457 13.35 -6.39 20.57
C ARG A 457 12.08 -6.89 21.25
N LYS A 458 12.19 -7.58 22.38
CA LYS A 458 11.04 -8.08 23.16
C LYS A 458 10.04 -6.99 23.57
N GLN A 459 10.51 -5.76 23.80
CA GLN A 459 9.61 -4.63 24.09
C GLN A 459 8.86 -4.19 22.84
N LEU A 460 9.53 -4.16 21.70
CA LEU A 460 8.93 -3.80 20.41
C LEU A 460 7.95 -4.88 19.92
N ASP A 461 8.26 -6.17 20.19
CA ASP A 461 7.38 -7.29 19.85
C ASP A 461 6.03 -7.20 20.58
N ARG A 462 5.99 -6.71 21.82
CA ARG A 462 4.74 -6.48 22.55
C ARG A 462 3.86 -5.41 21.86
N LEU A 463 4.46 -4.44 21.20
CA LEU A 463 3.73 -3.46 20.40
C LEU A 463 3.16 -4.11 19.14
N ALA A 464 3.96 -4.96 18.49
CA ALA A 464 3.51 -5.73 17.33
C ALA A 464 2.34 -6.68 17.67
N ASP A 465 2.35 -7.29 18.86
CA ASP A 465 1.26 -8.15 19.33
C ASP A 465 -0.07 -7.41 19.49
N ARG A 466 -0.04 -6.12 19.76
CA ARG A 466 -1.24 -5.27 19.86
C ARG A 466 -1.83 -4.96 18.49
N VAL A 467 -0.99 -4.89 17.44
CA VAL A 467 -1.40 -4.59 16.06
C VAL A 467 -1.81 -5.84 15.32
N VAL A 468 -1.03 -6.92 15.47
CA VAL A 468 -1.23 -8.17 14.76
C VAL A 468 -1.52 -9.29 15.75
N SER A 469 -2.79 -9.64 15.90
CA SER A 469 -3.21 -10.70 16.83
C SER A 469 -3.07 -12.11 16.23
N CYS A 470 -3.28 -12.25 14.92
CA CYS A 470 -3.26 -13.52 14.20
C CYS A 470 -2.77 -13.32 12.76
N PRO A 471 -2.10 -14.29 12.12
CA PRO A 471 -1.74 -14.22 10.71
C PRO A 471 -2.90 -14.53 9.75
N ASP A 472 -4.08 -14.89 10.24
CA ASP A 472 -5.23 -15.14 9.39
C ASP A 472 -5.69 -13.84 8.72
N HIS A 473 -5.29 -13.67 7.46
CA HIS A 473 -5.54 -12.50 6.64
C HIS A 473 -7.01 -12.30 6.24
N LEU A 474 -7.85 -13.32 6.46
CA LEU A 474 -9.28 -13.28 6.13
C LEU A 474 -10.12 -12.80 7.31
N THR A 475 -9.63 -12.97 8.53
CA THR A 475 -10.36 -12.63 9.76
C THR A 475 -9.79 -11.42 10.50
N VAL A 476 -8.59 -10.97 10.16
CA VAL A 476 -7.99 -9.80 10.80
C VAL A 476 -8.49 -8.53 10.13
N ALA A 477 -9.59 -8.01 10.65
CA ALA A 477 -9.73 -6.57 10.69
C ALA A 477 -8.58 -6.05 11.55
N ALA A 478 -7.55 -5.48 10.95
CA ALA A 478 -6.57 -4.72 11.70
C ALA A 478 -7.39 -3.71 12.52
N ARG A 479 -7.12 -3.64 13.79
CA ARG A 479 -7.72 -2.61 14.63
C ARG A 479 -6.99 -1.32 14.29
N LEU A 480 -7.47 -0.62 13.27
CA LEU A 480 -6.87 0.64 12.79
C LEU A 480 -6.64 1.63 13.92
N ASP A 481 -7.55 1.67 14.90
CA ASP A 481 -7.39 2.45 16.12
C ASP A 481 -6.15 2.04 16.91
N GLN A 482 -5.84 0.76 16.93
CA GLN A 482 -4.64 0.25 17.61
C GLN A 482 -3.39 0.57 16.81
N CYS A 483 -3.41 0.45 15.47
CA CYS A 483 -2.29 0.87 14.62
C CYS A 483 -1.94 2.33 14.89
N GLN A 484 -2.92 3.22 14.87
CA GLN A 484 -2.73 4.64 15.16
C GLN A 484 -2.25 4.90 16.60
N SER A 485 -2.81 4.16 17.58
CA SER A 485 -2.40 4.27 18.98
C SER A 485 -0.95 3.84 19.19
N VAL A 486 -0.57 2.70 18.61
CA VAL A 486 0.79 2.17 18.70
C VAL A 486 1.77 3.06 17.96
N ARG A 487 1.41 3.62 16.79
CA ARG A 487 2.26 4.61 16.10
C ARG A 487 2.58 5.79 16.99
N ARG A 488 1.58 6.39 17.65
CA ARG A 488 1.81 7.50 18.60
C ARG A 488 2.72 7.10 19.76
N GLU A 489 2.71 5.84 20.16
CA GLU A 489 3.62 5.33 21.20
C GLU A 489 5.06 5.21 20.67
N LEU A 490 5.23 4.66 19.45
CA LEU A 490 6.53 4.61 18.77
C LEU A 490 7.13 6.01 18.58
N ASP A 491 6.31 6.98 18.18
CA ASP A 491 6.75 8.38 18.02
C ASP A 491 7.24 8.96 19.35
N ARG A 492 6.50 8.74 20.44
CA ARG A 492 6.93 9.17 21.78
C ARG A 492 8.23 8.49 22.25
N MET A 493 8.41 7.20 21.92
CA MET A 493 9.65 6.49 22.24
C MET A 493 10.82 7.07 21.45
N LEU A 494 10.66 7.32 20.16
CA LEU A 494 11.70 7.91 19.30
C LEU A 494 12.13 9.31 19.73
N LEU A 495 11.22 10.08 20.31
CA LEU A 495 11.52 11.41 20.84
C LEU A 495 12.27 11.39 22.19
N ARG A 496 12.20 10.29 22.94
CA ARG A 496 12.86 10.13 24.24
C ARG A 496 14.25 9.51 24.13
N HIS A 497 14.49 8.78 23.09
CA HIS A 497 15.73 8.05 22.81
C HIS A 497 16.44 8.58 21.57
#